data_c679a82d5410d3e660c486bd296495a0
#
_entry.id   c679a82d5410d3e660c486bd296495a0
#
_cell.length_a   1.000
_cell.length_b   1.000
_cell.length_c   1.000
_cell.angle_alpha   90.00
_cell.angle_beta   90.00
_cell.angle_gamma   90.00
#
_symmetry.space_group_name_H-M   'P 1'
#
loop_
_entity.id
_entity.type
_entity.pdbx_description
1 polymer ?
#
loop_
_entity_poly.entity_id
_entity_poly.type
_entity_poly.pdbx_seq_one_letter_code
_entity_poly.pdbx_strand_id
1 'polypeptide(L)'
;MSEKDGLRTYRGKRRFDRTSEPSGEHGRRDEDASSHEPVFVVQIHDASTMHFDFRLEVDGVLKSWSVPKGPSTDPHDKRLAIPTEDHPMAYRDFEGTIPQGEYGGGTVIVWDQGTYTPTSHDKRHRPVPFAEALEKGHVTFELHGQKLRGQYALTRFHGREEKDGGTSKKPTWLLVRTAGSGEGAGSGTTDPRRARSARSGRTLRQVAADASAPTWESNRGEKK
;
A
#
# COMPACT_ATOMS: atom_id res chain seq x y z
N MET A 1 5.65 12.38 15.94
CA MET A 1 6.86 12.07 15.14
C MET A 1 6.84 12.94 13.90
N SER A 2 7.93 13.57 13.52
CA SER A 2 7.95 14.45 12.34
C SER A 2 7.92 13.58 11.07
N GLU A 3 7.20 14.03 10.02
CA GLU A 3 7.14 13.41 8.68
C GLU A 3 8.53 13.00 8.13
N LYS A 4 9.58 13.73 8.49
CA LYS A 4 10.97 13.45 8.09
C LYS A 4 11.51 12.14 8.65
N ASP A 5 11.06 11.68 9.82
CA ASP A 5 11.51 10.42 10.44
C ASP A 5 10.80 9.20 9.82
N GLY A 6 9.53 9.31 9.45
CA GLY A 6 8.75 8.21 8.86
C GLY A 6 9.29 7.76 7.50
N LEU A 7 9.84 8.67 6.69
CA LEU A 7 10.33 8.38 5.34
C LEU A 7 11.83 8.02 5.27
N ARG A 8 12.53 7.97 6.40
CA ARG A 8 13.98 7.67 6.42
C ARG A 8 14.29 6.31 5.79
N THR A 9 13.53 5.29 6.15
CA THR A 9 13.71 3.92 5.60
C THR A 9 13.40 3.87 4.11
N TYR A 10 12.35 4.58 3.67
CA TYR A 10 11.98 4.69 2.27
C TYR A 10 13.11 5.30 1.44
N ARG A 11 13.64 6.44 1.88
CA ARG A 11 14.73 7.15 1.19
C ARG A 11 16.03 6.38 1.21
N GLY A 12 16.35 5.70 2.31
CA GLY A 12 17.59 4.91 2.44
C GLY A 12 17.68 3.67 1.54
N LYS A 13 16.56 3.23 0.98
CA LYS A 13 16.48 2.05 0.10
C LYS A 13 16.49 2.41 -1.39
N ARG A 14 16.41 3.68 -1.77
CA ARG A 14 16.18 4.13 -3.14
C ARG A 14 17.27 5.06 -3.65
N ARG A 15 17.48 5.00 -4.95
CA ARG A 15 18.35 5.92 -5.70
C ARG A 15 17.48 6.72 -6.66
N PHE A 16 17.08 7.92 -6.24
CA PHE A 16 16.15 8.78 -6.99
C PHE A 16 16.73 9.38 -8.27
N ASP A 17 18.03 9.23 -8.50
CA ASP A 17 18.70 9.49 -9.78
C ASP A 17 18.46 8.37 -10.82
N ARG A 18 17.91 7.22 -10.39
CA ARG A 18 17.73 6.02 -11.21
C ARG A 18 16.29 5.51 -11.28
N THR A 19 15.40 6.06 -10.48
CA THR A 19 13.98 5.69 -10.46
C THR A 19 13.11 6.92 -10.61
N SER A 20 11.94 6.75 -11.24
CA SER A 20 10.91 7.80 -11.32
C SER A 20 10.02 7.87 -10.07
N GLU A 21 10.33 7.08 -9.04
CA GLU A 21 9.60 7.11 -7.77
C GLU A 21 9.73 8.48 -7.08
N PRO A 22 8.66 9.00 -6.45
CA PRO A 22 8.71 10.27 -5.74
C PRO A 22 9.67 10.22 -4.54
N SER A 23 10.61 11.17 -4.42
CA SER A 23 11.53 11.26 -3.28
C SER A 23 10.86 11.70 -1.98
N GLY A 24 9.69 12.35 -2.08
CA GLY A 24 8.99 12.94 -0.94
C GLY A 24 9.65 14.22 -0.38
N GLU A 25 10.60 14.84 -1.13
CA GLU A 25 11.25 16.09 -0.69
C GLU A 25 10.36 17.32 -0.88
N HIS A 26 9.39 17.24 -1.81
CA HIS A 26 8.46 18.31 -2.13
C HIS A 26 7.03 17.91 -1.72
N GLY A 27 6.85 17.40 -0.51
CA GLY A 27 5.52 17.20 0.04
C GLY A 27 4.79 18.55 0.07
N ARG A 28 3.66 18.69 -0.65
CA ARG A 28 2.72 19.75 -0.35
C ARG A 28 2.38 19.61 1.12
N ARG A 29 2.78 20.59 1.92
CA ARG A 29 2.12 20.84 3.17
C ARG A 29 0.72 21.31 2.76
N ASP A 30 -0.23 20.42 2.77
CA ASP A 30 -1.62 20.83 2.81
C ASP A 30 -1.78 21.49 4.19
N GLU A 31 -1.69 22.82 4.21
CA GLU A 31 -1.86 23.64 5.42
C GLU A 31 -3.27 23.47 6.02
N ASP A 32 -4.14 22.73 5.33
CA ASP A 32 -5.50 22.35 5.72
C ASP A 32 -5.65 20.85 6.06
N ALA A 33 -4.63 20.22 6.66
CA ALA A 33 -4.69 18.81 7.06
C ALA A 33 -5.85 18.46 8.04
N SER A 34 -6.57 19.45 8.54
CA SER A 34 -7.69 19.25 9.47
C SER A 34 -9.06 19.10 8.82
N SER A 35 -9.19 19.24 7.49
CA SER A 35 -10.50 19.31 6.83
C SER A 35 -10.71 18.32 5.68
N HIS A 36 -9.70 17.51 5.28
CA HIS A 36 -9.89 16.53 4.21
C HIS A 36 -10.03 15.10 4.74
N GLU A 37 -10.85 14.31 4.08
CA GLU A 37 -10.92 12.87 4.35
C GLU A 37 -9.59 12.21 3.96
N PRO A 38 -9.00 11.37 4.85
CA PRO A 38 -7.74 10.71 4.53
C PRO A 38 -7.89 9.76 3.34
N VAL A 39 -6.83 9.63 2.55
CA VAL A 39 -6.86 8.84 1.33
C VAL A 39 -6.30 7.44 1.50
N PHE A 40 -6.72 6.53 0.63
CA PHE A 40 -6.09 5.24 0.45
C PHE A 40 -5.73 5.01 -1.01
N VAL A 41 -4.76 4.15 -1.24
CA VAL A 41 -4.42 3.64 -2.56
C VAL A 41 -4.06 2.15 -2.48
N VAL A 42 -4.46 1.41 -3.50
CA VAL A 42 -4.03 0.04 -3.72
C VAL A 42 -3.32 -0.03 -5.06
N GLN A 43 -2.07 -0.44 -5.04
CA GLN A 43 -1.27 -0.59 -6.26
C GLN A 43 -1.04 -2.07 -6.54
N ILE A 44 -1.10 -2.49 -7.81
CA ILE A 44 -0.58 -3.78 -8.24
C ILE A 44 0.86 -3.58 -8.63
N HIS A 45 1.73 -4.41 -8.06
CA HIS A 45 3.17 -4.37 -8.29
C HIS A 45 3.64 -5.71 -8.86
N ASP A 46 4.04 -5.69 -10.13
CA ASP A 46 4.64 -6.82 -10.83
C ASP A 46 6.16 -6.80 -10.60
N ALA A 47 6.55 -7.15 -9.38
CA ALA A 47 7.93 -7.30 -8.95
C ALA A 47 8.41 -8.75 -9.16
N SER A 48 9.44 -9.20 -8.43
CA SER A 48 9.88 -10.61 -8.43
C SER A 48 8.74 -11.58 -8.08
N THR A 49 7.84 -11.15 -7.25
CA THR A 49 6.56 -11.81 -6.96
C THR A 49 5.46 -10.77 -7.06
N MET A 50 4.45 -11.03 -7.89
CA MET A 50 3.32 -10.13 -8.04
C MET A 50 2.52 -10.05 -6.75
N HIS A 51 2.21 -8.83 -6.33
CA HIS A 51 1.45 -8.54 -5.10
C HIS A 51 0.68 -7.23 -5.25
N PHE A 52 -0.15 -6.97 -4.25
CA PHE A 52 -0.83 -5.69 -4.10
C PHE A 52 -0.20 -4.94 -2.94
N ASP A 53 0.04 -3.66 -3.11
CA ASP A 53 0.41 -2.74 -2.04
C ASP A 53 -0.82 -1.99 -1.57
N PHE A 54 -1.24 -2.21 -0.34
CA PHE A 54 -2.34 -1.50 0.31
C PHE A 54 -1.77 -0.39 1.18
N ARG A 55 -2.21 0.85 0.96
CA ARG A 55 -1.67 2.02 1.65
C ARG A 55 -2.78 2.90 2.17
N LEU A 56 -2.59 3.40 3.41
CA LEU A 56 -3.49 4.32 4.10
C LEU A 56 -2.71 5.57 4.51
N GLU A 57 -3.25 6.74 4.25
CA GLU A 57 -2.73 8.00 4.76
C GLU A 57 -2.90 8.07 6.28
N VAL A 58 -1.80 8.25 6.99
CA VAL A 58 -1.78 8.45 8.44
C VAL A 58 -0.67 9.44 8.76
N ASP A 59 -0.99 10.54 9.43
CA ASP A 59 -0.01 11.56 9.85
C ASP A 59 0.90 12.05 8.71
N GLY A 60 0.32 12.27 7.51
CA GLY A 60 1.03 12.84 6.35
C GLY A 60 1.94 11.88 5.60
N VAL A 61 1.87 10.56 5.89
CA VAL A 61 2.57 9.51 5.14
C VAL A 61 1.60 8.38 4.75
N LEU A 62 1.98 7.57 3.79
CA LEU A 62 1.25 6.36 3.42
C LEU A 62 1.80 5.17 4.21
N LYS A 63 1.10 4.77 5.28
CA LYS A 63 1.33 3.48 5.95
C LYS A 63 1.04 2.36 4.98
N SER A 64 1.94 1.39 4.85
CA SER A 64 1.95 0.48 3.70
C SER A 64 2.07 -0.99 4.09
N TRP A 65 1.32 -1.84 3.38
CA TRP A 65 1.36 -3.30 3.52
C TRP A 65 1.37 -3.98 2.15
N SER A 66 2.25 -4.94 1.99
CA SER A 66 2.19 -5.87 0.86
C SER A 66 1.15 -6.94 1.15
N VAL A 67 0.20 -7.12 0.23
CA VAL A 67 -0.90 -8.09 0.30
C VAL A 67 -0.77 -9.06 -0.88
N PRO A 68 -0.13 -10.23 -0.70
CA PRO A 68 0.22 -11.13 -1.82
C PRO A 68 -0.97 -11.57 -2.68
N LYS A 69 -2.13 -11.79 -2.06
CA LYS A 69 -3.35 -12.21 -2.77
C LYS A 69 -4.31 -11.06 -3.07
N GLY A 70 -3.91 -9.82 -2.76
CA GLY A 70 -4.76 -8.64 -2.89
C GLY A 70 -5.89 -8.54 -1.84
N PRO A 71 -6.48 -7.35 -1.68
CA PRO A 71 -7.69 -7.18 -0.88
C PRO A 71 -8.84 -8.02 -1.43
N SER A 72 -9.74 -8.44 -0.55
CA SER A 72 -10.94 -9.20 -0.93
C SER A 72 -12.21 -8.44 -0.58
N THR A 73 -13.24 -8.62 -1.39
CA THR A 73 -14.59 -8.16 -1.09
C THR A 73 -15.44 -9.22 -0.38
N ASP A 74 -14.91 -10.44 -0.23
CA ASP A 74 -15.56 -11.51 0.54
C ASP A 74 -15.19 -11.38 2.03
N PRO A 75 -16.16 -11.24 2.95
CA PRO A 75 -15.90 -11.13 4.38
C PRO A 75 -15.34 -12.41 5.03
N HIS A 76 -15.42 -13.56 4.36
CA HIS A 76 -14.83 -14.81 4.84
C HIS A 76 -13.33 -14.90 4.55
N ASP A 77 -12.82 -14.06 3.64
CA ASP A 77 -11.42 -14.04 3.26
C ASP A 77 -10.57 -13.26 4.26
N LYS A 78 -9.54 -13.90 4.78
CA LYS A 78 -8.50 -13.26 5.60
C LYS A 78 -7.25 -13.08 4.74
N ARG A 79 -6.92 -11.84 4.41
CA ARG A 79 -5.78 -11.52 3.56
C ARG A 79 -4.57 -11.15 4.38
N LEU A 80 -3.49 -11.90 4.18
CA LEU A 80 -2.20 -11.56 4.78
C LEU A 80 -1.76 -10.18 4.31
N ALA A 81 -1.37 -9.32 5.24
CA ALA A 81 -0.84 -7.99 4.99
C ALA A 81 0.50 -7.84 5.73
N ILE A 82 1.58 -7.71 4.97
CA ILE A 82 2.95 -7.66 5.49
C ILE A 82 3.38 -6.20 5.51
N PRO A 83 3.69 -5.60 6.69
CA PRO A 83 4.11 -4.21 6.75
C PRO A 83 5.37 -3.97 5.93
N THR A 84 5.36 -2.90 5.17
CA THR A 84 6.52 -2.35 4.47
C THR A 84 6.90 -0.99 5.07
N GLU A 85 7.85 -0.30 4.47
CA GLU A 85 8.17 1.07 4.89
C GLU A 85 7.06 2.04 4.56
N ASP A 86 6.98 3.14 5.33
CA ASP A 86 6.10 4.26 5.01
C ASP A 86 6.53 4.91 3.68
N HIS A 87 5.55 5.34 2.87
CA HIS A 87 5.79 5.99 1.58
C HIS A 87 5.33 7.46 1.62
N PRO A 88 5.94 8.34 0.81
CA PRO A 88 5.49 9.73 0.72
C PRO A 88 4.10 9.81 0.09
N MET A 89 3.34 10.85 0.43
CA MET A 89 1.99 11.06 -0.10
C MET A 89 1.94 11.09 -1.63
N ALA A 90 2.96 11.63 -2.28
CA ALA A 90 3.07 11.65 -3.75
C ALA A 90 3.12 10.25 -4.39
N TYR A 91 3.45 9.21 -3.61
CA TYR A 91 3.49 7.83 -4.11
C TYR A 91 2.10 7.26 -4.42
N ARG A 92 1.03 7.87 -3.89
CA ARG A 92 -0.36 7.46 -4.18
C ARG A 92 -0.67 7.50 -5.68
N ASP A 93 -0.02 8.41 -6.40
CA ASP A 93 -0.23 8.66 -7.81
C ASP A 93 0.78 7.93 -8.72
N PHE A 94 1.71 7.19 -8.13
CA PHE A 94 2.79 6.57 -8.88
C PHE A 94 2.31 5.39 -9.72
N GLU A 95 2.49 5.50 -11.03
CA GLU A 95 2.40 4.43 -12.02
C GLU A 95 3.64 4.47 -12.90
N GLY A 96 4.28 3.34 -13.12
CA GLY A 96 5.48 3.28 -13.90
C GLY A 96 6.27 1.99 -13.70
N THR A 97 7.45 1.95 -14.30
CA THR A 97 8.38 0.82 -14.13
C THR A 97 9.57 1.27 -13.30
N ILE A 98 9.77 0.61 -12.17
CA ILE A 98 10.98 0.72 -11.35
C ILE A 98 12.03 -0.17 -12.00
N PRO A 99 13.23 0.35 -12.33
CA PRO A 99 14.26 -0.41 -13.04
C PRO A 99 14.66 -1.70 -12.31
N GLN A 100 14.96 -2.73 -13.07
CA GLN A 100 15.48 -3.97 -12.50
C GLN A 100 16.84 -3.71 -11.82
N GLY A 101 17.03 -4.31 -10.63
CA GLY A 101 18.22 -4.09 -9.82
C GLY A 101 18.09 -2.93 -8.81
N GLU A 102 17.06 -2.10 -8.93
CA GLU A 102 16.69 -1.16 -7.87
C GLU A 102 15.74 -1.83 -6.87
N TYR A 103 15.66 -1.26 -5.65
CA TYR A 103 14.75 -1.78 -4.62
C TYR A 103 13.29 -1.65 -5.09
N GLY A 104 12.58 -2.76 -5.09
CA GLY A 104 11.20 -2.80 -5.58
C GLY A 104 11.08 -2.83 -7.11
N GLY A 105 12.15 -3.22 -7.84
CA GLY A 105 12.12 -3.32 -9.30
C GLY A 105 10.90 -4.05 -9.85
N GLY A 106 10.21 -3.46 -10.84
CA GLY A 106 8.98 -3.99 -11.42
C GLY A 106 8.02 -2.90 -11.87
N THR A 107 6.89 -3.30 -12.44
CA THR A 107 5.87 -2.38 -12.95
C THR A 107 4.75 -2.18 -11.94
N VAL A 108 4.36 -0.93 -11.76
CA VAL A 108 3.33 -0.52 -10.79
C VAL A 108 2.17 0.17 -11.50
N ILE A 109 0.93 -0.19 -11.16
CA ILE A 109 -0.29 0.53 -11.54
C ILE A 109 -1.13 0.84 -10.30
N VAL A 110 -1.85 1.96 -10.31
CA VAL A 110 -2.85 2.30 -9.29
C VAL A 110 -4.12 1.51 -9.56
N TRP A 111 -4.29 0.35 -8.91
CA TRP A 111 -5.44 -0.53 -9.12
C TRP A 111 -6.73 0.07 -8.57
N ASP A 112 -6.68 0.68 -7.37
CA ASP A 112 -7.80 1.37 -6.75
C ASP A 112 -7.31 2.54 -5.89
N GLN A 113 -8.16 3.55 -5.74
CA GLN A 113 -7.89 4.72 -4.91
C GLN A 113 -9.19 5.39 -4.47
N GLY A 114 -9.12 6.15 -3.40
CA GLY A 114 -10.25 6.89 -2.86
C GLY A 114 -9.93 7.48 -1.49
N THR A 115 -10.98 7.83 -0.77
CA THR A 115 -10.90 8.25 0.63
C THR A 115 -11.27 7.10 1.56
N TYR A 116 -10.99 7.25 2.84
CA TYR A 116 -11.49 6.32 3.85
C TYR A 116 -11.91 7.06 5.11
N THR A 117 -12.91 6.52 5.78
CA THR A 117 -13.40 7.03 7.07
C THR A 117 -12.92 6.13 8.19
N PRO A 118 -12.11 6.62 9.16
CA PRO A 118 -11.78 5.88 10.37
C PRO A 118 -13.03 5.52 11.18
N THR A 119 -13.16 4.25 11.56
CA THR A 119 -14.31 3.76 12.34
C THR A 119 -13.90 3.03 13.62
N SER A 120 -12.66 3.20 14.07
CA SER A 120 -12.15 2.57 15.30
C SER A 120 -12.76 3.19 16.55
N HIS A 121 -13.20 2.35 17.47
CA HIS A 121 -13.79 2.77 18.74
C HIS A 121 -13.16 2.02 19.92
N ASP A 122 -13.19 2.65 21.09
CA ASP A 122 -12.82 1.99 22.36
C ASP A 122 -13.96 1.10 22.89
N LYS A 123 -13.73 0.44 24.02
CA LYS A 123 -14.74 -0.41 24.70
C LYS A 123 -15.98 0.34 25.16
N ARG A 124 -15.94 1.67 25.17
CA ARG A 124 -17.06 2.56 25.53
C ARG A 124 -17.68 3.23 24.30
N HIS A 125 -17.42 2.68 23.10
CA HIS A 125 -17.89 3.20 21.81
C HIS A 125 -17.47 4.66 21.52
N ARG A 126 -16.38 5.14 22.10
CA ARG A 126 -15.83 6.46 21.77
C ARG A 126 -14.83 6.33 20.62
N PRO A 127 -14.85 7.25 19.65
CA PRO A 127 -13.87 7.25 18.55
C PRO A 127 -12.43 7.27 19.09
N VAL A 128 -11.56 6.47 18.50
CA VAL A 128 -10.13 6.44 18.81
C VAL A 128 -9.37 7.01 17.61
N PRO A 129 -8.39 7.90 17.81
CA PRO A 129 -7.54 8.39 16.74
C PRO A 129 -6.93 7.23 15.96
N PHE A 130 -6.95 7.32 14.62
CA PHE A 130 -6.57 6.19 13.77
C PHE A 130 -5.12 5.75 13.99
N ALA A 131 -4.20 6.70 14.13
CA ALA A 131 -2.79 6.42 14.42
C ALA A 131 -2.62 5.63 15.73
N GLU A 132 -3.33 6.02 16.79
CA GLU A 132 -3.32 5.33 18.09
C GLU A 132 -3.88 3.91 17.99
N ALA A 133 -4.98 3.73 17.26
CA ALA A 133 -5.57 2.40 17.03
C ALA A 133 -4.63 1.51 16.22
N LEU A 134 -3.94 2.08 15.22
CA LEU A 134 -2.94 1.38 14.41
C LEU A 134 -1.74 0.92 15.26
N GLU A 135 -1.22 1.78 16.13
CA GLU A 135 -0.15 1.41 17.07
C GLU A 135 -0.57 0.27 18.01
N LYS A 136 -1.82 0.27 18.46
CA LYS A 136 -2.40 -0.82 19.26
C LYS A 136 -2.58 -2.11 18.46
N GLY A 137 -2.52 -2.05 17.14
CA GLY A 137 -2.54 -3.21 16.27
C GLY A 137 -3.93 -3.65 15.81
N HIS A 138 -4.94 -2.81 15.92
CA HIS A 138 -6.27 -3.06 15.37
C HIS A 138 -6.92 -1.76 14.93
N VAL A 139 -7.26 -1.66 13.66
CA VAL A 139 -8.01 -0.54 13.10
C VAL A 139 -9.19 -1.03 12.29
N THR A 140 -10.26 -0.26 12.33
CA THR A 140 -11.42 -0.40 11.45
C THR A 140 -11.63 0.89 10.68
N PHE A 141 -12.05 0.75 9.43
CA PHE A 141 -12.26 1.88 8.53
C PHE A 141 -13.23 1.50 7.42
N GLU A 142 -13.87 2.50 6.84
CA GLU A 142 -14.72 2.34 5.67
C GLU A 142 -14.01 2.91 4.43
N LEU A 143 -13.90 2.10 3.37
CA LEU A 143 -13.29 2.49 2.10
C LEU A 143 -14.35 3.06 1.14
N HIS A 144 -13.99 4.16 0.48
CA HIS A 144 -14.77 4.86 -0.54
C HIS A 144 -14.01 4.89 -1.87
N GLY A 145 -13.58 3.71 -2.34
CA GLY A 145 -12.83 3.55 -3.58
C GLY A 145 -13.71 3.37 -4.81
N GLN A 146 -13.06 3.24 -5.94
CA GLN A 146 -13.75 2.89 -7.20
C GLN A 146 -14.12 1.40 -7.23
N LYS A 147 -13.26 0.54 -6.68
CA LYS A 147 -13.41 -0.92 -6.66
C LYS A 147 -13.67 -1.47 -5.26
N LEU A 148 -12.97 -0.96 -4.25
CA LEU A 148 -13.13 -1.36 -2.86
C LEU A 148 -14.04 -0.36 -2.14
N ARG A 149 -15.14 -0.87 -1.59
CA ARG A 149 -16.10 -0.10 -0.81
C ARG A 149 -16.56 -0.87 0.41
N GLY A 150 -16.93 -0.12 1.46
CA GLY A 150 -17.48 -0.67 2.69
C GLY A 150 -16.42 -0.88 3.76
N GLN A 151 -16.80 -1.59 4.80
CA GLN A 151 -16.01 -1.67 6.03
C GLN A 151 -14.93 -2.75 5.98
N TYR A 152 -13.76 -2.41 6.47
CA TYR A 152 -12.59 -3.28 6.58
C TYR A 152 -11.98 -3.18 7.98
N ALA A 153 -11.32 -4.24 8.37
CA ALA A 153 -10.47 -4.28 9.55
C ALA A 153 -9.05 -4.71 9.16
N LEU A 154 -8.07 -4.08 9.78
CA LEU A 154 -6.66 -4.47 9.70
C LEU A 154 -6.18 -4.78 11.11
N THR A 155 -5.81 -6.04 11.35
CA THR A 155 -5.47 -6.55 12.68
C THR A 155 -4.09 -7.15 12.68
N ARG A 156 -3.23 -6.67 13.59
CA ARG A 156 -1.90 -7.22 13.83
C ARG A 156 -2.02 -8.52 14.61
N PHE A 157 -1.32 -9.53 14.14
CA PHE A 157 -1.18 -10.77 14.89
C PHE A 157 0.30 -11.18 14.98
N HIS A 158 0.63 -11.80 16.06
CA HIS A 158 1.93 -12.42 16.24
C HIS A 158 1.77 -13.87 15.76
N GLY A 159 2.53 -14.24 14.74
CA GLY A 159 2.61 -15.65 14.33
C GLY A 159 3.01 -16.50 15.53
N ARG A 160 2.53 -17.74 15.59
CA ARG A 160 2.95 -18.71 16.62
C ARG A 160 4.47 -18.71 16.71
N GLU A 161 5.02 -18.46 17.88
CA GLU A 161 6.45 -18.62 18.13
C GLU A 161 6.82 -20.07 17.77
N GLU A 162 7.60 -20.24 16.72
CA GLU A 162 8.26 -21.52 16.49
C GLU A 162 9.29 -21.69 17.62
N LYS A 163 9.27 -22.85 18.27
CA LYS A 163 10.09 -23.21 19.44
C LYS A 163 11.61 -23.19 19.19
N ASP A 164 12.05 -22.83 18.01
CA ASP A 164 13.47 -22.72 17.64
C ASP A 164 13.86 -21.25 17.56
N GLY A 165 14.34 -20.69 18.64
CA GLY A 165 15.10 -19.45 18.85
C GLY A 165 15.45 -18.50 17.68
N GLY A 166 14.71 -18.52 16.59
CA GLY A 166 14.93 -17.75 15.36
C GLY A 166 14.29 -16.37 15.45
N THR A 167 15.11 -15.38 15.22
CA THR A 167 14.92 -13.94 15.00
C THR A 167 13.47 -13.46 14.82
N SER A 168 13.13 -12.46 15.61
CA SER A 168 11.94 -11.61 15.57
C SER A 168 11.30 -11.53 14.18
N LYS A 169 10.30 -12.34 13.89
CA LYS A 169 9.46 -12.20 12.70
C LYS A 169 8.74 -10.85 12.81
N LYS A 170 8.87 -10.02 11.78
CA LYS A 170 8.13 -8.76 11.67
C LYS A 170 6.66 -9.01 11.95
N PRO A 171 5.97 -8.11 12.68
CA PRO A 171 4.55 -8.27 12.97
C PRO A 171 3.79 -8.39 11.65
N THR A 172 2.89 -9.35 11.58
CA THR A 172 2.06 -9.61 10.40
C THR A 172 0.64 -9.14 10.68
N TRP A 173 -0.08 -8.74 9.64
CA TRP A 173 -1.44 -8.25 9.76
C TRP A 173 -2.39 -9.06 8.89
N LEU A 174 -3.65 -9.03 9.26
CA LEU A 174 -4.76 -9.55 8.45
C LEU A 174 -5.65 -8.39 8.03
N LEU A 175 -5.86 -8.28 6.73
CA LEU A 175 -6.86 -7.41 6.12
C LEU A 175 -8.12 -8.23 5.84
N VAL A 176 -9.25 -7.80 6.38
CA VAL A 176 -10.53 -8.50 6.28
C VAL A 176 -11.63 -7.49 5.99
N ARG A 177 -12.52 -7.79 5.03
CA ARG A 177 -13.77 -7.05 4.91
C ARG A 177 -14.70 -7.45 6.06
N THR A 178 -15.22 -6.48 6.79
CA THR A 178 -16.20 -6.75 7.83
C THR A 178 -17.60 -6.76 7.23
N ALA A 179 -18.50 -7.60 7.74
CA ALA A 179 -19.88 -7.66 7.29
C ALA A 179 -20.59 -6.36 7.67
N GLY A 180 -20.80 -5.49 6.71
CA GLY A 180 -21.63 -4.29 6.81
C GLY A 180 -22.70 -4.35 5.73
N SER A 181 -23.85 -3.75 5.97
CA SER A 181 -24.96 -3.62 5.05
C SER A 181 -24.56 -2.78 3.83
N GLY A 182 -24.00 -3.40 2.82
CA GLY A 182 -23.64 -2.77 1.56
C GLY A 182 -23.54 -3.82 0.47
N GLU A 183 -24.36 -3.69 -0.53
CA GLU A 183 -24.40 -4.49 -1.74
C GLU A 183 -23.00 -4.58 -2.37
N GLY A 184 -22.65 -5.77 -2.81
CA GLY A 184 -21.46 -6.01 -3.62
C GLY A 184 -20.58 -7.12 -3.09
N ALA A 185 -21.14 -8.29 -2.76
CA ALA A 185 -20.42 -9.55 -2.83
C ALA A 185 -20.09 -9.84 -4.30
N GLY A 186 -19.26 -8.99 -4.88
CA GLY A 186 -18.55 -9.30 -6.11
C GLY A 186 -17.54 -10.38 -5.78
N SER A 187 -17.70 -11.54 -6.37
CA SER A 187 -16.90 -12.72 -6.09
C SER A 187 -15.42 -12.45 -6.32
N GLY A 188 -14.62 -12.57 -5.27
CA GLY A 188 -13.27 -13.03 -5.42
C GLY A 188 -12.22 -11.98 -5.76
N THR A 189 -11.05 -12.49 -5.81
CA THR A 189 -9.79 -11.79 -6.13
C THR A 189 -9.75 -11.41 -7.60
N THR A 190 -9.48 -10.17 -7.90
CA THR A 190 -9.21 -9.71 -9.27
C THR A 190 -7.92 -10.35 -9.79
N ASP A 191 -7.94 -10.90 -11.02
CA ASP A 191 -6.71 -11.31 -11.70
C ASP A 191 -5.83 -10.06 -11.95
N PRO A 192 -4.68 -9.92 -11.27
CA PRO A 192 -3.86 -8.72 -11.36
C PRO A 192 -3.31 -8.46 -12.76
N ARG A 193 -3.14 -9.52 -13.59
CA ARG A 193 -2.61 -9.39 -14.95
C ARG A 193 -3.61 -8.78 -15.93
N ARG A 194 -4.90 -8.89 -15.63
CA ARG A 194 -6.00 -8.33 -16.43
C ARG A 194 -6.55 -7.04 -15.85
N ALA A 195 -6.11 -6.69 -14.65
CA ALA A 195 -6.55 -5.52 -13.96
C ALA A 195 -6.18 -4.24 -14.71
N ARG A 196 -7.06 -3.25 -14.62
CA ARG A 196 -6.83 -1.91 -15.16
C ARG A 196 -6.64 -0.94 -14.02
N SER A 197 -5.76 0.02 -14.23
CA SER A 197 -5.58 1.16 -13.34
C SER A 197 -6.88 1.95 -13.20
N ALA A 198 -7.22 2.34 -11.97
CA ALA A 198 -8.28 3.27 -11.67
C ALA A 198 -7.93 4.71 -12.10
N ARG A 199 -6.62 5.00 -12.24
CA ARG A 199 -6.11 6.32 -12.61
C ARG A 199 -5.98 6.50 -14.13
N SER A 200 -5.25 5.60 -14.79
CA SER A 200 -4.92 5.73 -16.22
C SER A 200 -5.74 4.82 -17.14
N GLY A 201 -6.49 3.85 -16.59
CA GLY A 201 -7.19 2.83 -17.36
C GLY A 201 -6.27 1.76 -17.97
N ARG A 202 -4.94 1.91 -17.83
CA ARG A 202 -3.94 1.01 -18.42
C ARG A 202 -3.75 -0.27 -17.60
N THR A 203 -3.33 -1.34 -18.26
CA THR A 203 -2.88 -2.57 -17.63
C THR A 203 -1.38 -2.51 -17.31
N LEU A 204 -0.89 -3.40 -16.44
CA LEU A 204 0.56 -3.56 -16.17
C LEU A 204 1.37 -3.66 -17.46
N ARG A 205 0.92 -4.49 -18.41
CA ARG A 205 1.60 -4.67 -19.70
C ARG A 205 1.70 -3.37 -20.52
N GLN A 206 0.65 -2.54 -20.49
CA GLN A 206 0.64 -1.27 -21.20
C GLN A 206 1.56 -0.25 -20.54
N VAL A 207 1.64 -0.24 -19.20
CA VAL A 207 2.59 0.62 -18.48
C VAL A 207 4.03 0.16 -18.69
N ALA A 208 4.29 -1.15 -18.65
CA ALA A 208 5.62 -1.70 -18.91
C ALA A 208 6.12 -1.45 -20.34
N ALA A 209 5.20 -1.36 -21.32
CA ALA A 209 5.54 -1.10 -22.71
C ALA A 209 5.74 0.41 -23.03
N ASP A 210 5.49 1.29 -22.07
CA ASP A 210 5.67 2.73 -22.26
C ASP A 210 7.16 3.09 -22.28
N ALA A 211 7.67 3.37 -23.49
CA ALA A 211 9.09 3.66 -23.74
C ALA A 211 9.56 4.99 -23.12
N SER A 212 8.66 5.80 -22.55
CA SER A 212 9.01 7.02 -21.81
C SER A 212 9.49 6.73 -20.36
N ALA A 213 9.34 5.50 -19.87
CA ALA A 213 10.00 5.11 -18.64
C ALA A 213 11.51 4.98 -18.88
N PRO A 214 12.37 5.63 -18.09
CA PRO A 214 13.81 5.53 -18.28
C PRO A 214 14.27 4.08 -18.19
N THR A 215 14.63 3.49 -19.32
CA THR A 215 15.25 2.17 -19.40
C THR A 215 16.70 2.35 -18.97
N TRP A 216 17.04 1.82 -17.80
CA TRP A 216 18.42 1.75 -17.37
C TRP A 216 19.09 0.52 -18.00
N GLU A 217 20.06 0.75 -18.89
CA GLU A 217 20.98 -0.28 -19.34
C GLU A 217 22.11 -0.42 -18.32
N SER A 218 22.19 -1.56 -17.67
CA SER A 218 23.31 -1.85 -16.77
C SER A 218 24.58 -1.97 -17.60
N ASN A 219 25.48 -1.00 -17.48
CA ASN A 219 26.82 -1.08 -18.03
C ASN A 219 27.65 -2.10 -17.20
N ARG A 220 27.33 -3.40 -17.34
CA ARG A 220 28.26 -4.45 -16.96
C ARG A 220 29.32 -4.47 -18.01
N GLY A 221 30.38 -3.71 -17.72
CA GLY A 221 31.58 -3.70 -18.54
C GLY A 221 32.05 -5.12 -18.85
N GLU A 222 32.27 -5.37 -20.13
CA GLU A 222 33.01 -6.49 -20.64
C GLU A 222 34.29 -6.65 -19.81
N LYS A 223 34.41 -7.76 -19.11
CA LYS A 223 35.71 -8.20 -18.60
C LYS A 223 36.50 -8.67 -19.79
N LYS A 224 37.53 -7.89 -20.17
CA LYS A 224 38.68 -8.38 -20.89
C LYS A 224 39.51 -9.29 -20.03
#